data_94ac356e8499018c8cae43e1a9e3d1bb
#
_entry.id   94ac356e8499018c8cae43e1a9e3d1bb
#
_cell.length_a   1.000
_cell.length_b   1.000
_cell.length_c   1.000
_cell.angle_alpha   90.00
_cell.angle_beta   90.00
_cell.angle_gamma   90.00
#
_symmetry.space_group_name_H-M   'P 1'
#
loop_
_entity.id
_entity.type
_entity.pdbx_description
1 polymer ?
#
loop_
_entity_poly.entity_id
_entity_poly.type
_entity_poly.pdbx_seq_one_letter_code
_entity_poly.pdbx_strand_id
1 'polypeptide(L)'
;MFQNDLGTAWGTVGYSVHPDEDGKWRHSGHMQFTYTGLYPVLEADFHLYDSGAGQYHFERRVYADKVGYATAVQAVDGPSWTGSLKAYIPFRYYSGGVQRGWVPQINWSISNNLYDNGTMELAAYENFVGEAPMLAFKRFTHGQNVLMQALRGSVRGYWMLPVAQSQVYPRWGIGAETGASGRPGLGKIYSPVWYNYLYGYLPGLTRTQGFRLTASTQYQLPTDAPFGENAISIGPRGFTAAEMRMVARQSAFQARLTADYAIPIYVGDISWFSPVAYISHFLLIPHVDWTGFGLARNGKGTAVNSSLLSVGADLTVELGNLLWAPFPCSVGVSASWLGGPYFKTIAEASENGRKPYSIGLVFSLDI
;
A
#
# COMPACT_ATOMS: atom_id res chain seq x y z
N MET A 1 10.08 25.02 4.60
CA MET A 1 10.30 24.85 3.16
C MET A 1 11.38 25.82 2.73
N PHE A 2 12.33 25.40 1.93
CA PHE A 2 13.36 26.24 1.32
C PHE A 2 13.42 25.93 -0.18
N GLN A 3 13.74 26.93 -0.98
CA GLN A 3 13.77 26.82 -2.43
C GLN A 3 14.88 27.73 -2.97
N ASN A 4 15.55 27.33 -4.04
CA ASN A 4 16.50 28.20 -4.73
C ASN A 4 15.79 29.22 -5.63
N ASP A 5 16.48 30.30 -6.04
CA ASP A 5 15.90 31.37 -6.84
C ASP A 5 15.37 30.91 -8.21
N LEU A 6 15.93 29.84 -8.76
CA LEU A 6 15.49 29.27 -10.04
C LEU A 6 14.32 28.31 -9.93
N GLY A 7 13.88 27.96 -8.71
CA GLY A 7 12.81 26.97 -8.49
C GLY A 7 13.15 25.54 -8.93
N THR A 8 14.43 25.24 -9.14
CA THR A 8 14.89 23.90 -9.57
C THR A 8 15.31 23.01 -8.43
N ALA A 9 15.46 23.57 -7.23
CA ALA A 9 15.78 22.83 -6.02
C ALA A 9 14.91 23.33 -4.88
N TRP A 10 14.23 22.41 -4.19
CA TRP A 10 13.45 22.74 -3.01
C TRP A 10 13.54 21.61 -1.98
N GLY A 11 13.29 21.97 -0.74
CA GLY A 11 13.28 21.02 0.34
C GLY A 11 12.33 21.41 1.44
N THR A 12 11.96 20.43 2.23
CA THR A 12 11.14 20.56 3.43
C THR A 12 11.86 19.91 4.60
N VAL A 13 11.71 20.50 5.77
CA VAL A 13 12.11 19.90 7.03
C VAL A 13 10.88 19.92 7.92
N GLY A 14 10.57 18.78 8.51
CA GLY A 14 9.47 18.62 9.43
C GLY A 14 9.95 17.96 10.73
N TYR A 15 9.25 18.28 11.79
CA TYR A 15 9.43 17.68 13.10
C TYR A 15 8.06 17.38 13.68
N SER A 16 7.90 16.21 14.25
CA SER A 16 6.64 15.81 14.90
C SER A 16 6.89 15.16 16.24
N VAL A 17 5.92 15.33 17.12
CA VAL A 17 5.90 14.75 18.46
C VAL A 17 4.53 14.11 18.66
N HIS A 18 4.50 12.86 19.07
CA HIS A 18 3.27 12.14 19.35
C HIS A 18 3.45 11.22 20.57
N PRO A 19 2.42 11.00 21.37
CA PRO A 19 2.47 10.01 22.43
C PRO A 19 2.42 8.60 21.81
N ASP A 20 3.19 7.66 22.37
CA ASP A 20 3.05 6.23 22.08
C ASP A 20 1.91 5.60 22.92
N GLU A 21 1.69 4.29 22.75
CA GLU A 21 0.68 3.53 23.48
C GLU A 21 0.88 3.55 25.01
N ASP A 22 2.12 3.73 25.45
CA ASP A 22 2.48 3.85 26.88
C ASP A 22 2.41 5.30 27.38
N GLY A 23 1.96 6.25 26.56
CA GLY A 23 1.88 7.67 26.89
C GLY A 23 3.23 8.39 26.88
N LYS A 24 4.31 7.76 26.43
CA LYS A 24 5.63 8.38 26.29
C LYS A 24 5.70 9.21 25.01
N TRP A 25 6.15 10.43 25.12
CA TRP A 25 6.32 11.31 23.96
C TRP A 25 7.46 10.81 23.05
N ARG A 26 7.12 10.61 21.78
CA ARG A 26 8.05 10.19 20.72
C ARG A 26 8.30 11.34 19.76
N HIS A 27 9.52 11.45 19.32
CA HIS A 27 10.00 12.50 18.45
C HIS A 27 10.38 11.91 17.10
N SER A 28 9.98 12.59 16.03
CA SER A 28 10.45 12.23 14.70
C SER A 28 10.79 13.47 13.89
N GLY A 29 11.81 13.35 13.06
CA GLY A 29 12.23 14.36 12.11
C GLY A 29 12.18 13.82 10.70
N HIS A 30 11.78 14.63 9.74
CA HIS A 30 11.92 14.27 8.34
C HIS A 30 12.51 15.41 7.55
N MET A 31 13.24 15.07 6.51
CA MET A 31 13.83 16.00 5.55
C MET A 31 13.59 15.43 4.14
N GLN A 32 13.06 16.27 3.28
CA GLN A 32 12.85 15.94 1.86
C GLN A 32 13.58 16.98 1.02
N PHE A 33 14.20 16.52 -0.04
CA PHE A 33 14.86 17.35 -1.02
C PHE A 33 14.53 16.89 -2.43
N THR A 34 14.21 17.84 -3.30
CA THR A 34 13.93 17.58 -4.72
C THR A 34 14.76 18.50 -5.60
N TYR A 35 15.37 17.93 -6.63
CA TYR A 35 16.16 18.64 -7.61
C TYR A 35 15.73 18.32 -9.03
N THR A 36 15.30 19.35 -9.77
CA THR A 36 14.79 19.26 -11.15
C THR A 36 15.67 20.00 -12.16
N GLY A 37 16.79 20.54 -11.74
CA GLY A 37 17.68 21.32 -12.61
C GLY A 37 18.43 20.49 -13.66
N LEU A 38 18.43 19.18 -13.51
CA LEU A 38 18.99 18.22 -14.47
C LEU A 38 18.00 17.06 -14.71
N TYR A 39 18.24 16.28 -15.74
CA TYR A 39 17.63 14.97 -15.94
C TYR A 39 18.65 13.90 -15.56
N PRO A 40 18.26 12.91 -14.73
CA PRO A 40 16.95 12.68 -14.11
C PRO A 40 16.60 13.68 -12.99
N VAL A 41 15.31 13.79 -12.68
CA VAL A 41 14.84 14.44 -11.45
C VAL A 41 15.29 13.58 -10.28
N LEU A 42 15.84 14.22 -9.25
CA LEU A 42 16.32 13.55 -8.03
C LEU A 42 15.43 13.94 -6.85
N GLU A 43 14.99 12.95 -6.09
CA GLU A 43 14.30 13.13 -4.82
C GLU A 43 15.07 12.36 -3.73
N ALA A 44 15.33 13.01 -2.63
CA ALA A 44 15.95 12.40 -1.46
C ALA A 44 15.04 12.63 -0.24
N ASP A 45 14.78 11.56 0.51
CA ASP A 45 14.01 11.59 1.75
C ASP A 45 14.84 11.02 2.88
N PHE A 46 14.73 11.61 4.05
CA PHE A 46 15.35 11.13 5.27
C PHE A 46 14.38 11.26 6.44
N HIS A 47 14.17 10.17 7.16
CA HIS A 47 13.37 10.11 8.36
C HIS A 47 14.21 9.63 9.53
N LEU A 48 14.05 10.30 10.66
CA LEU A 48 14.69 9.96 11.92
C LEU A 48 13.61 9.81 13.00
N TYR A 49 13.69 8.74 13.77
CA TYR A 49 12.80 8.45 14.88
C TYR A 49 13.63 8.22 16.14
N ASP A 50 13.16 8.71 17.27
CA ASP A 50 13.81 8.51 18.58
C ASP A 50 13.61 7.11 19.17
N SER A 51 12.75 6.30 18.54
CA SER A 51 12.50 4.91 18.90
C SER A 51 12.71 4.00 17.72
N GLY A 52 12.95 2.74 17.96
CA GLY A 52 12.93 1.73 16.91
C GLY A 52 11.60 1.78 16.15
N ALA A 53 11.66 2.03 14.83
CA ALA A 53 10.47 2.09 14.01
C ALA A 53 9.79 0.71 13.96
N GLY A 54 8.49 0.68 14.23
CA GLY A 54 7.67 -0.52 14.10
C GLY A 54 7.90 -1.51 15.22
N GLN A 55 7.31 -1.29 16.35
CA GLN A 55 7.09 -2.35 17.33
C GLN A 55 6.11 -3.35 16.73
N TYR A 56 6.59 -4.52 16.36
CA TYR A 56 5.72 -5.63 16.04
C TYR A 56 5.44 -6.39 17.33
N HIS A 57 4.25 -6.26 17.84
CA HIS A 57 3.73 -7.15 18.86
C HIS A 57 3.42 -8.49 18.19
N PHE A 58 4.24 -9.48 18.46
CA PHE A 58 3.95 -10.84 18.09
C PHE A 58 3.37 -11.51 19.33
N GLU A 59 2.11 -11.89 19.25
CA GLU A 59 1.49 -12.67 20.28
C GLU A 59 2.00 -14.11 20.25
N ARG A 60 2.36 -14.60 21.40
CA ARG A 60 2.59 -16.04 21.61
C ARG A 60 1.23 -16.70 21.70
N ARG A 61 0.89 -17.56 20.77
CA ARG A 61 -0.32 -18.38 20.82
C ARG A 61 0.07 -19.83 21.08
N VAL A 62 -0.52 -20.42 22.11
CA VAL A 62 -0.41 -21.85 22.39
C VAL A 62 -1.69 -22.49 21.87
N TYR A 63 -1.56 -23.37 20.88
CA TYR A 63 -2.66 -24.18 20.39
C TYR A 63 -2.55 -25.57 20.96
N ALA A 64 -3.61 -26.03 21.65
CA ALA A 64 -3.85 -27.43 22.07
C ALA A 64 -2.59 -28.16 22.49
N ASP A 65 -2.07 -27.83 23.65
CA ASP A 65 -1.01 -28.53 24.40
C ASP A 65 0.30 -28.85 23.68
N LYS A 66 0.44 -28.60 22.41
CA LYS A 66 1.61 -29.07 21.64
C LYS A 66 2.37 -28.01 20.86
N VAL A 67 1.81 -26.86 20.57
CA VAL A 67 2.46 -25.90 19.67
C VAL A 67 2.26 -24.48 20.14
N GLY A 68 3.32 -23.89 20.64
CA GLY A 68 3.41 -22.46 20.81
C GLY A 68 4.30 -21.87 19.73
N TYR A 69 3.92 -20.79 19.10
CA TYR A 69 4.89 -19.96 18.43
C TYR A 69 5.05 -18.66 19.19
N ALA A 70 6.28 -18.33 19.35
CA ALA A 70 6.64 -17.01 19.79
C ALA A 70 7.36 -16.37 18.64
N THR A 71 6.80 -15.31 18.14
CA THR A 71 7.58 -14.37 17.39
C THR A 71 8.03 -13.32 18.39
N ALA A 72 9.27 -13.37 18.80
CA ALA A 72 9.83 -12.33 19.64
C ALA A 72 10.49 -11.33 18.70
N VAL A 73 9.95 -10.12 18.63
CA VAL A 73 10.71 -8.96 18.17
C VAL A 73 11.23 -8.30 19.42
N GLN A 74 12.52 -8.38 19.60
CA GLN A 74 13.17 -7.62 20.64
C GLN A 74 13.29 -6.19 20.13
N ALA A 75 12.66 -5.23 20.81
CA ALA A 75 12.84 -3.81 20.54
C ALA A 75 14.34 -3.51 20.68
N VAL A 76 14.90 -2.91 19.64
CA VAL A 76 16.26 -2.36 19.71
C VAL A 76 16.15 -0.99 20.34
N ASP A 77 16.81 -0.78 21.47
CA ASP A 77 16.90 0.54 22.07
C ASP A 77 17.78 1.43 21.17
N GLY A 78 17.22 2.57 20.81
CA GLY A 78 17.96 3.59 20.05
C GLY A 78 17.18 4.17 18.88
N PRO A 79 17.67 5.28 18.32
CA PRO A 79 17.02 5.94 17.20
C PRO A 79 17.09 5.09 15.95
N SER A 80 15.98 5.06 15.22
CA SER A 80 15.92 4.47 13.89
C SER A 80 15.87 5.54 12.82
N TRP A 81 16.42 5.24 11.66
CA TRP A 81 16.41 6.15 10.53
C TRP A 81 16.20 5.41 9.21
N THR A 82 15.64 6.10 8.26
CA THR A 82 15.47 5.63 6.89
C THR A 82 15.85 6.74 5.94
N GLY A 83 16.72 6.43 4.97
CA GLY A 83 17.07 7.32 3.87
C GLY A 83 16.61 6.71 2.55
N SER A 84 16.12 7.51 1.61
CA SER A 84 15.82 7.08 0.26
C SER A 84 16.34 8.06 -0.78
N LEU A 85 16.74 7.54 -1.92
CA LEU A 85 17.12 8.29 -3.09
C LEU A 85 16.37 7.75 -4.30
N LYS A 86 15.56 8.60 -4.92
CA LYS A 86 14.78 8.29 -6.10
C LYS A 86 15.25 9.14 -7.27
N ALA A 87 15.43 8.51 -8.42
CA ALA A 87 15.73 9.17 -9.67
C ALA A 87 14.71 8.77 -10.73
N TYR A 88 14.18 9.74 -11.47
CA TYR A 88 13.22 9.45 -12.53
C TYR A 88 13.29 10.48 -13.66
N ILE A 89 12.85 10.06 -14.87
CA ILE A 89 12.81 10.90 -16.05
C ILE A 89 11.36 10.96 -16.56
N PRO A 90 10.65 12.10 -16.40
CA PRO A 90 9.27 12.24 -16.85
C PRO A 90 9.21 12.65 -18.32
N PHE A 91 9.11 11.68 -19.21
CA PHE A 91 8.80 11.96 -20.62
C PHE A 91 7.30 12.21 -20.78
N ARG A 92 6.92 13.44 -21.07
CA ARG A 92 5.52 13.85 -21.20
C ARG A 92 5.28 14.48 -22.57
N TYR A 93 4.21 14.04 -23.22
CA TYR A 93 3.80 14.51 -24.52
C TYR A 93 2.33 14.89 -24.48
N TYR A 94 2.01 16.01 -25.08
CA TYR A 94 0.63 16.46 -25.24
C TYR A 94 0.37 16.70 -26.72
N SER A 95 -0.59 16.02 -27.32
CA SER A 95 -0.94 16.17 -28.72
C SER A 95 -2.39 15.77 -28.96
N GLY A 96 -3.15 16.60 -29.68
CA GLY A 96 -4.54 16.31 -30.03
C GLY A 96 -5.49 16.18 -28.84
N GLY A 97 -5.24 16.88 -27.74
CA GLY A 97 -6.05 16.77 -26.52
C GLY A 97 -5.76 15.51 -25.67
N VAL A 98 -4.78 14.73 -26.03
CA VAL A 98 -4.39 13.51 -25.31
C VAL A 98 -3.06 13.71 -24.59
N GLN A 99 -3.04 13.37 -23.31
CA GLN A 99 -1.82 13.29 -22.51
C GLN A 99 -1.23 11.87 -22.62
N ARG A 100 0.03 11.79 -22.91
CA ARG A 100 0.79 10.55 -22.94
C ARG A 100 2.17 10.77 -22.35
N GLY A 101 2.70 9.75 -21.76
CA GLY A 101 4.03 9.82 -21.21
C GLY A 101 4.52 8.47 -20.71
N TRP A 102 5.80 8.42 -20.40
CA TRP A 102 6.43 7.31 -19.72
C TRP A 102 7.46 7.84 -18.74
N VAL A 103 7.61 7.13 -17.62
CA VAL A 103 8.44 7.56 -16.51
C VAL A 103 9.23 6.34 -16.02
N PRO A 104 10.47 6.15 -16.50
CA PRO A 104 11.38 5.23 -15.87
C PRO A 104 11.84 5.82 -14.54
N GLN A 105 11.90 4.99 -13.51
CA GLN A 105 12.33 5.38 -12.19
C GLN A 105 13.12 4.29 -11.48
N ILE A 106 14.04 4.70 -10.64
CA ILE A 106 14.77 3.85 -9.72
C ILE A 106 14.70 4.49 -8.33
N ASN A 107 14.47 3.69 -7.32
CA ASN A 107 14.48 4.10 -5.93
C ASN A 107 15.40 3.16 -5.15
N TRP A 108 16.34 3.74 -4.44
CA TRP A 108 17.19 3.04 -3.51
C TRP A 108 16.91 3.58 -2.11
N SER A 109 16.64 2.68 -1.17
CA SER A 109 16.44 3.04 0.22
C SER A 109 17.40 2.27 1.13
N ILE A 110 17.77 2.91 2.23
CA ILE A 110 18.66 2.38 3.23
C ILE A 110 18.09 2.71 4.62
N SER A 111 18.16 1.76 5.54
CA SER A 111 17.57 1.91 6.87
C SER A 111 18.36 1.10 7.90
N ASN A 112 18.41 1.60 9.12
CA ASN A 112 18.77 0.82 10.29
C ASN A 112 17.53 0.34 11.08
N ASN A 113 16.40 0.27 10.41
CA ASN A 113 15.12 -0.07 11.03
C ASN A 113 15.18 -1.45 11.72
N LEU A 114 14.32 -1.65 12.69
CA LEU A 114 14.20 -2.84 13.56
C LEU A 114 14.10 -4.18 12.82
N TYR A 115 13.52 -4.17 11.64
CA TYR A 115 13.53 -5.34 10.75
C TYR A 115 14.92 -5.84 10.42
N ASP A 116 15.92 -5.00 10.59
CA ASP A 116 17.25 -5.18 10.08
C ASP A 116 18.24 -5.53 11.16
N ASN A 117 17.97 -5.13 12.41
CA ASN A 117 18.90 -5.18 13.52
C ASN A 117 18.52 -6.16 14.63
N GLY A 118 17.45 -6.91 14.44
CA GLY A 118 16.96 -7.86 15.44
C GLY A 118 17.21 -9.32 15.10
N THR A 119 17.11 -10.16 16.09
CA THR A 119 16.92 -11.59 15.88
C THR A 119 15.45 -11.82 15.60
N MET A 120 15.13 -12.24 14.39
CA MET A 120 13.78 -12.59 14.03
C MET A 120 13.62 -14.11 14.04
N GLU A 121 12.85 -14.63 14.99
CA GLU A 121 12.41 -16.02 15.00
C GLU A 121 11.09 -16.12 14.26
N LEU A 122 11.10 -16.82 13.14
CA LEU A 122 9.92 -17.11 12.37
C LEU A 122 9.48 -18.53 12.62
N ALA A 123 8.25 -18.66 13.07
CA ALA A 123 7.53 -19.89 13.01
C ALA A 123 6.80 -19.96 11.66
N ALA A 124 7.20 -20.84 10.79
CA ALA A 124 6.48 -21.16 9.57
C ALA A 124 5.59 -22.37 9.83
N TYR A 125 4.30 -22.26 9.48
CA TYR A 125 3.39 -23.40 9.55
C TYR A 125 3.51 -24.23 8.28
N GLU A 126 3.87 -25.49 8.42
CA GLU A 126 3.97 -26.38 7.27
C GLU A 126 2.66 -27.06 6.86
N ASN A 127 1.62 -27.06 7.70
CA ASN A 127 0.36 -27.72 7.35
C ASN A 127 -0.86 -26.93 7.84
N PHE A 128 -1.71 -26.52 6.91
CA PHE A 128 -2.90 -25.73 7.19
C PHE A 128 -4.23 -26.38 6.79
N VAL A 129 -4.28 -27.67 6.53
CA VAL A 129 -5.54 -28.32 6.18
C VAL A 129 -5.75 -29.52 7.07
N GLY A 130 -6.55 -29.33 8.13
CA GLY A 130 -7.22 -30.41 8.85
C GLY A 130 -6.41 -31.12 9.93
N GLU A 131 -5.14 -30.81 10.13
CA GLU A 131 -4.30 -31.36 11.22
C GLU A 131 -3.62 -30.24 12.00
N ALA A 132 -3.32 -30.49 13.27
CA ALA A 132 -2.62 -29.53 14.11
C ALA A 132 -1.35 -29.02 13.41
N PRO A 133 -1.13 -27.71 13.33
CA PRO A 133 -0.02 -27.16 12.56
C PRO A 133 1.31 -27.65 13.13
N MET A 134 2.10 -28.30 12.30
CA MET A 134 3.50 -28.58 12.64
C MET A 134 4.31 -27.31 12.44
N LEU A 135 4.95 -26.90 13.50
CA LEU A 135 5.82 -25.72 13.55
C LEU A 135 7.22 -26.09 13.09
N ALA A 136 7.64 -25.56 11.95
CA ALA A 136 9.05 -25.50 11.62
C ALA A 136 9.60 -24.13 12.06
N PHE A 137 10.51 -24.11 13.01
CA PHE A 137 11.19 -22.88 13.41
C PHE A 137 12.37 -22.64 12.48
N LYS A 138 12.34 -21.51 11.79
CA LYS A 138 13.52 -21.00 11.11
C LYS A 138 14.00 -19.75 11.86
N ARG A 139 15.16 -19.84 12.49
CA ARG A 139 15.79 -18.73 13.19
C ARG A 139 16.62 -17.93 12.19
N PHE A 140 16.31 -16.64 12.03
CA PHE A 140 17.13 -15.71 11.28
C PHE A 140 17.72 -14.71 12.28
N THR A 141 19.04 -14.74 12.42
CA THR A 141 19.77 -13.78 13.23
C THR A 141 20.35 -12.73 12.30
N HIS A 142 19.86 -11.51 12.39
CA HIS A 142 20.56 -10.36 11.86
C HIS A 142 21.59 -9.89 12.89
N GLY A 143 22.80 -9.66 12.45
CA GLY A 143 23.77 -9.00 13.30
C GLY A 143 23.25 -7.59 13.67
N GLN A 144 23.53 -7.15 14.88
CA GLN A 144 23.29 -5.76 15.28
C GLN A 144 24.01 -4.83 14.29
N ASN A 145 23.33 -3.76 13.88
CA ASN A 145 23.83 -2.74 12.94
C ASN A 145 23.92 -3.16 11.47
N VAL A 146 23.14 -4.12 11.01
CA VAL A 146 23.01 -4.39 9.58
C VAL A 146 22.13 -3.32 8.94
N LEU A 147 22.69 -2.61 7.96
CA LEU A 147 21.93 -1.68 7.14
C LEU A 147 21.09 -2.45 6.14
N MET A 148 19.78 -2.27 6.18
CA MET A 148 18.89 -2.81 5.17
C MET A 148 18.87 -1.90 3.95
N GLN A 149 19.09 -2.47 2.80
CA GLN A 149 18.95 -1.80 1.52
C GLN A 149 17.78 -2.40 0.76
N ALA A 150 16.97 -1.55 0.14
CA ALA A 150 15.98 -1.96 -0.84
C ALA A 150 16.20 -1.20 -2.14
N LEU A 151 16.12 -1.91 -3.25
CA LEU A 151 16.24 -1.36 -4.59
C LEU A 151 14.97 -1.68 -5.36
N ARG A 152 14.34 -0.65 -5.91
CA ARG A 152 13.15 -0.77 -6.74
C ARG A 152 13.37 -0.03 -8.05
N GLY A 153 13.16 -0.73 -9.16
CA GLY A 153 13.12 -0.13 -10.49
C GLY A 153 11.76 -0.33 -11.11
N SER A 154 11.23 0.70 -11.77
CA SER A 154 9.97 0.57 -12.52
C SER A 154 9.92 1.52 -13.72
N VAL A 155 9.03 1.19 -14.65
CA VAL A 155 8.65 2.02 -15.78
C VAL A 155 7.13 2.13 -15.79
N ARG A 156 6.64 3.36 -15.76
CA ARG A 156 5.22 3.68 -15.87
C ARG A 156 4.96 4.37 -17.20
N GLY A 157 3.95 3.90 -17.93
CA GLY A 157 3.47 4.54 -19.16
C GLY A 157 1.98 4.85 -19.05
N TYR A 158 1.53 5.90 -19.73
CA TYR A 158 0.11 6.25 -19.76
C TYR A 158 -0.27 6.97 -21.05
N TRP A 159 -1.54 6.82 -21.42
CA TRP A 159 -2.20 7.49 -22.52
C TRP A 159 -3.65 7.75 -22.13
N MET A 160 -4.03 9.03 -21.93
CA MET A 160 -5.34 9.37 -21.37
C MET A 160 -5.79 10.75 -21.79
N LEU A 161 -7.10 10.99 -21.79
CA LEU A 161 -7.68 12.31 -21.88
C LEU A 161 -7.51 13.06 -20.56
N PRO A 162 -7.38 14.38 -20.58
CA PRO A 162 -7.44 15.19 -19.38
C PRO A 162 -8.77 15.00 -18.64
N VAL A 163 -8.74 15.09 -17.33
CA VAL A 163 -9.95 15.08 -16.50
C VAL A 163 -10.57 16.47 -16.53
N ALA A 164 -11.86 16.57 -16.89
CA ALA A 164 -12.60 17.79 -16.74
C ALA A 164 -13.02 17.99 -15.27
N GLN A 165 -13.20 19.25 -14.84
CA GLN A 165 -13.53 19.58 -13.44
C GLN A 165 -14.81 18.88 -12.91
N SER A 166 -15.75 18.56 -13.80
CA SER A 166 -16.97 17.83 -13.48
C SER A 166 -16.85 16.30 -13.52
N GLN A 167 -15.64 15.78 -13.69
CA GLN A 167 -15.38 14.35 -13.84
C GLN A 167 -14.46 13.87 -12.74
N VAL A 168 -14.74 12.69 -12.19
CA VAL A 168 -13.87 12.02 -11.19
C VAL A 168 -12.73 11.30 -11.88
N TYR A 169 -12.99 10.67 -13.02
CA TYR A 169 -12.00 9.93 -13.80
C TYR A 169 -11.83 10.52 -15.21
N PRO A 170 -10.67 10.33 -15.83
CA PRO A 170 -10.53 10.57 -17.25
C PRO A 170 -11.62 9.84 -18.02
N ARG A 171 -12.20 10.49 -19.01
CA ARG A 171 -13.26 9.90 -19.81
C ARG A 171 -12.79 8.68 -20.62
N TRP A 172 -11.51 8.68 -20.95
CA TRP A 172 -10.84 7.58 -21.61
C TRP A 172 -9.35 7.62 -21.27
N GLY A 173 -8.78 6.47 -21.04
CA GLY A 173 -7.37 6.35 -20.77
C GLY A 173 -6.93 4.95 -20.43
N ILE A 174 -5.65 4.71 -20.63
CA ILE A 174 -4.96 3.49 -20.21
C ILE A 174 -3.59 3.86 -19.67
N GLY A 175 -3.15 3.15 -18.66
CA GLY A 175 -1.80 3.25 -18.16
C GLY A 175 -1.33 1.92 -17.59
N ALA A 176 -0.02 1.76 -17.60
CA ALA A 176 0.63 0.57 -17.09
C ALA A 176 1.90 0.94 -16.33
N GLU A 177 2.20 0.20 -15.29
CA GLU A 177 3.48 0.22 -14.60
C GLU A 177 4.00 -1.21 -14.47
N THR A 178 5.26 -1.42 -14.77
CA THR A 178 5.97 -2.67 -14.49
C THR A 178 7.24 -2.36 -13.72
N GLY A 179 7.58 -3.20 -12.77
CA GLY A 179 8.75 -2.99 -11.96
C GLY A 179 9.19 -4.23 -11.21
N ALA A 180 10.38 -4.13 -10.66
CA ALA A 180 10.95 -5.12 -9.77
C ALA A 180 11.47 -4.46 -8.50
N SER A 181 11.38 -5.16 -7.40
CA SER A 181 11.91 -4.75 -6.11
C SER A 181 12.66 -5.90 -5.45
N GLY A 182 13.71 -5.58 -4.74
CA GLY A 182 14.50 -6.57 -4.02
C GLY A 182 15.35 -5.92 -2.93
N ARG A 183 15.93 -6.76 -2.09
CA ARG A 183 16.79 -6.33 -0.97
C ARG A 183 18.20 -6.87 -1.17
N PRO A 184 19.10 -6.08 -1.77
CA PRO A 184 20.49 -6.49 -1.98
C PRO A 184 21.15 -6.89 -0.65
N GLY A 185 21.87 -8.01 -0.67
CA GLY A 185 22.52 -8.57 0.53
C GLY A 185 21.61 -9.41 1.44
N LEU A 186 20.29 -9.39 1.26
CA LEU A 186 19.32 -10.08 2.10
C LEU A 186 18.54 -11.18 1.34
N GLY A 187 19.07 -11.69 0.25
CA GLY A 187 18.40 -12.70 -0.59
C GLY A 187 18.08 -14.03 0.10
N LYS A 188 18.72 -14.34 1.23
CA LYS A 188 18.37 -15.51 2.06
C LYS A 188 17.11 -15.28 2.89
N ILE A 189 16.65 -14.04 3.04
CA ILE A 189 15.55 -13.63 3.91
C ILE A 189 14.38 -13.13 3.11
N TYR A 190 14.63 -12.33 2.06
CA TYR A 190 13.62 -11.72 1.22
C TYR A 190 13.74 -12.17 -0.23
N SER A 191 12.65 -12.73 -0.76
CA SER A 191 12.54 -13.00 -2.19
C SER A 191 12.33 -11.69 -2.96
N PRO A 192 13.06 -11.45 -4.04
CA PRO A 192 12.75 -10.36 -4.94
C PRO A 192 11.36 -10.53 -5.54
N VAL A 193 10.72 -9.43 -5.89
CA VAL A 193 9.39 -9.42 -6.46
C VAL A 193 9.39 -8.68 -7.79
N TRP A 194 8.65 -9.22 -8.75
CA TRP A 194 8.25 -8.53 -9.97
C TRP A 194 6.77 -8.25 -9.93
N TYR A 195 6.37 -7.03 -10.34
CA TYR A 195 4.98 -6.62 -10.33
C TYR A 195 4.60 -5.88 -11.61
N ASN A 196 3.31 -5.95 -11.92
CA ASN A 196 2.68 -5.18 -12.96
C ASN A 196 1.41 -4.55 -12.41
N TYR A 197 1.15 -3.33 -12.82
CA TYR A 197 -0.06 -2.58 -12.52
C TYR A 197 -0.60 -1.98 -13.80
N LEU A 198 -1.81 -2.37 -14.19
CA LEU A 198 -2.52 -1.87 -15.36
C LEU A 198 -3.77 -1.15 -14.86
N TYR A 199 -4.08 0.00 -15.43
CA TYR A 199 -5.32 0.70 -15.18
C TYR A 199 -5.91 1.27 -16.45
N GLY A 200 -7.25 1.32 -16.51
CA GLY A 200 -7.98 1.86 -17.64
C GLY A 200 -9.20 2.64 -17.17
N TYR A 201 -9.56 3.64 -17.95
CA TYR A 201 -10.72 4.48 -17.74
C TYR A 201 -11.63 4.39 -18.95
N LEU A 202 -12.93 4.28 -18.68
CA LEU A 202 -13.98 4.23 -19.69
C LEU A 202 -15.11 5.21 -19.32
N PRO A 203 -15.80 5.77 -20.31
CA PRO A 203 -16.94 6.66 -20.06
C PRO A 203 -18.06 5.88 -19.36
N GLY A 204 -18.75 6.54 -18.45
CA GLY A 204 -19.98 6.04 -17.84
C GLY A 204 -21.23 6.34 -18.67
N LEU A 205 -22.40 6.12 -18.07
CA LEU A 205 -23.69 6.36 -18.70
C LEU A 205 -23.95 7.85 -18.96
N THR A 206 -23.39 8.72 -18.15
CA THR A 206 -23.46 10.18 -18.33
C THR A 206 -22.08 10.78 -18.56
N ARG A 207 -22.02 12.08 -18.88
CA ARG A 207 -20.75 12.78 -19.13
C ARG A 207 -19.86 12.91 -17.89
N THR A 208 -20.44 12.89 -16.71
CA THR A 208 -19.75 13.06 -15.42
C THR A 208 -19.34 11.75 -14.79
N GLN A 209 -19.98 10.65 -15.17
CA GLN A 209 -19.71 9.32 -14.66
C GLN A 209 -18.58 8.64 -15.43
N GLY A 210 -17.89 7.70 -14.78
CA GLY A 210 -16.82 6.95 -15.42
C GLY A 210 -16.50 5.64 -14.70
N PHE A 211 -15.94 4.70 -15.46
CA PHE A 211 -15.37 3.47 -14.93
C PHE A 211 -13.88 3.61 -14.75
N ARG A 212 -13.37 3.01 -13.69
CA ARG A 212 -11.96 2.69 -13.51
C ARG A 212 -11.81 1.20 -13.35
N LEU A 213 -11.03 0.60 -14.21
CA LEU A 213 -10.65 -0.80 -14.15
C LEU A 213 -9.17 -0.88 -13.80
N THR A 214 -8.80 -1.73 -12.84
CA THR A 214 -7.39 -1.97 -12.55
C THR A 214 -7.11 -3.48 -12.52
N ALA A 215 -5.92 -3.83 -12.99
CA ALA A 215 -5.38 -5.17 -12.88
C ALA A 215 -3.96 -5.06 -12.32
N SER A 216 -3.68 -5.79 -11.29
CA SER A 216 -2.33 -5.84 -10.72
C SER A 216 -1.91 -7.28 -10.48
N THR A 217 -0.64 -7.54 -10.74
CA THR A 217 -0.04 -8.85 -10.49
C THR A 217 1.28 -8.68 -9.78
N GLN A 218 1.59 -9.60 -8.91
CA GLN A 218 2.86 -9.67 -8.21
C GLN A 218 3.35 -11.11 -8.23
N TYR A 219 4.59 -11.28 -8.59
CA TYR A 219 5.26 -12.57 -8.59
C TYR A 219 6.54 -12.49 -7.76
N GLN A 220 6.62 -13.29 -6.70
CA GLN A 220 7.83 -13.45 -5.92
C GLN A 220 8.72 -14.47 -6.62
N LEU A 221 9.95 -14.09 -6.93
CA LEU A 221 10.89 -15.02 -7.52
C LEU A 221 11.11 -16.21 -6.56
N PRO A 222 11.12 -17.44 -7.08
CA PRO A 222 11.28 -18.62 -6.25
C PRO A 222 12.67 -18.63 -5.61
N THR A 223 12.71 -18.43 -4.32
CA THR A 223 13.91 -18.56 -3.48
C THR A 223 13.52 -19.26 -2.18
N ASP A 224 14.48 -19.80 -1.48
CA ASP A 224 14.27 -20.38 -0.14
C ASP A 224 14.00 -19.30 0.94
N ALA A 225 13.90 -18.04 0.54
CA ALA A 225 13.68 -16.94 1.44
C ALA A 225 12.26 -17.00 2.05
N PRO A 226 12.13 -16.87 3.38
CA PRO A 226 10.83 -17.01 4.06
C PRO A 226 9.90 -15.86 3.79
N PHE A 227 10.44 -14.67 3.47
CA PHE A 227 9.65 -13.47 3.20
C PHE A 227 9.61 -13.13 1.73
N GLY A 228 8.49 -12.55 1.31
CA GLY A 228 8.37 -11.86 0.05
C GLY A 228 8.16 -10.38 0.30
N GLU A 229 8.68 -9.56 -0.57
CA GLU A 229 8.41 -8.14 -0.59
C GLU A 229 7.05 -7.87 -1.25
N ASN A 230 6.25 -6.98 -0.65
CA ASN A 230 5.02 -6.51 -1.28
C ASN A 230 5.32 -5.20 -2.01
N ALA A 231 5.44 -5.27 -3.34
CA ALA A 231 5.69 -4.10 -4.15
C ALA A 231 4.43 -3.26 -4.41
N ILE A 232 3.26 -3.91 -4.43
CA ILE A 232 1.96 -3.27 -4.65
C ILE A 232 0.90 -3.88 -3.72
N SER A 233 -0.17 -3.11 -3.44
CA SER A 233 -1.29 -3.62 -2.66
C SER A 233 -2.14 -4.57 -3.49
N ILE A 234 -2.18 -5.83 -3.10
CA ILE A 234 -2.96 -6.90 -3.78
C ILE A 234 -4.25 -7.23 -3.02
N GLY A 235 -4.37 -6.83 -1.76
CA GLY A 235 -5.58 -7.13 -0.98
C GLY A 235 -6.83 -6.43 -1.51
N PRO A 236 -7.98 -7.13 -1.60
CA PRO A 236 -9.25 -6.49 -1.90
C PRO A 236 -9.68 -5.59 -0.75
N ARG A 237 -10.52 -4.60 -1.04
CA ARG A 237 -11.05 -3.68 -0.01
C ARG A 237 -11.78 -4.43 1.10
N GLY A 238 -11.71 -3.92 2.32
CA GLY A 238 -12.33 -4.52 3.50
C GLY A 238 -11.55 -5.65 4.16
N PHE A 239 -10.48 -6.16 3.53
CA PHE A 239 -9.54 -7.08 4.16
C PHE A 239 -8.38 -6.31 4.80
N THR A 240 -7.96 -6.79 5.96
CA THR A 240 -6.86 -6.17 6.71
C THR A 240 -5.48 -6.57 6.17
N ALA A 241 -4.46 -5.76 6.46
CA ALA A 241 -3.10 -6.10 6.11
C ALA A 241 -2.62 -7.41 6.78
N ALA A 242 -3.13 -7.74 7.97
CA ALA A 242 -2.81 -8.98 8.67
C ALA A 242 -3.37 -10.21 7.93
N GLU A 243 -4.63 -10.15 7.48
CA GLU A 243 -5.27 -11.19 6.66
C GLU A 243 -4.51 -11.41 5.35
N MET A 244 -4.08 -10.34 4.69
CA MET A 244 -3.31 -10.44 3.46
C MET A 244 -1.88 -10.95 3.65
N ARG A 245 -1.26 -10.74 4.81
CA ARG A 245 0.03 -11.37 5.14
C ARG A 245 -0.07 -12.88 5.23
N MET A 246 -1.19 -13.43 5.71
CA MET A 246 -1.41 -14.88 5.72
C MET A 246 -1.38 -15.45 4.30
N VAL A 247 -2.03 -14.77 3.35
CA VAL A 247 -2.00 -15.13 1.93
C VAL A 247 -0.59 -15.01 1.34
N ALA A 248 0.09 -13.89 1.59
CA ALA A 248 1.42 -13.62 1.04
C ALA A 248 2.49 -14.63 1.48
N ARG A 249 2.34 -15.24 2.66
CA ARG A 249 3.25 -16.28 3.16
C ARG A 249 3.18 -17.58 2.36
N GLN A 250 2.02 -17.89 1.80
CA GLN A 250 1.73 -19.16 1.11
C GLN A 250 1.72 -19.02 -0.40
N SER A 251 1.83 -17.78 -0.91
CA SER A 251 1.67 -17.48 -2.33
C SER A 251 2.88 -16.75 -2.89
N ALA A 252 3.44 -17.30 -3.97
CA ALA A 252 4.43 -16.61 -4.78
C ALA A 252 3.76 -15.73 -5.86
N PHE A 253 2.56 -16.10 -6.32
CA PHE A 253 1.81 -15.37 -7.33
C PHE A 253 0.49 -14.85 -6.79
N GLN A 254 0.27 -13.55 -6.98
CA GLN A 254 -0.97 -12.87 -6.62
C GLN A 254 -1.42 -11.98 -7.78
N ALA A 255 -2.72 -11.96 -8.02
CA ALA A 255 -3.34 -11.10 -9.02
C ALA A 255 -4.58 -10.44 -8.42
N ARG A 256 -4.78 -9.15 -8.70
CA ARG A 256 -5.97 -8.40 -8.29
C ARG A 256 -6.61 -7.73 -9.48
N LEU A 257 -7.92 -7.82 -9.55
CA LEU A 257 -8.77 -7.08 -10.49
C LEU A 257 -9.72 -6.20 -9.70
N THR A 258 -9.86 -4.94 -10.10
CA THR A 258 -10.85 -4.03 -9.50
C THR A 258 -11.66 -3.35 -10.59
N ALA A 259 -12.92 -3.11 -10.29
CA ALA A 259 -13.81 -2.30 -11.09
C ALA A 259 -14.54 -1.30 -10.19
N ASP A 260 -14.37 -0.02 -10.47
CA ASP A 260 -15.01 1.08 -9.77
C ASP A 260 -15.89 1.84 -10.77
N TYR A 261 -17.07 2.27 -10.33
CA TYR A 261 -17.95 3.13 -11.10
C TYR A 261 -18.24 4.42 -10.35
N ALA A 262 -17.66 5.54 -10.77
CA ALA A 262 -17.84 6.82 -10.11
C ALA A 262 -19.13 7.50 -10.55
N ILE A 263 -19.98 7.85 -9.59
CA ILE A 263 -21.27 8.54 -9.78
C ILE A 263 -21.21 9.83 -8.94
N PRO A 264 -20.76 10.96 -9.50
CA PRO A 264 -20.86 12.23 -8.82
C PRO A 264 -22.32 12.71 -8.81
N ILE A 265 -22.81 13.10 -7.63
CA ILE A 265 -24.17 13.60 -7.39
C ILE A 265 -24.05 15.06 -6.99
N TYR A 266 -24.35 15.95 -7.92
CA TYR A 266 -24.33 17.37 -7.67
C TYR A 266 -25.61 17.81 -6.99
N VAL A 267 -25.50 18.46 -5.84
CA VAL A 267 -26.63 18.92 -5.02
C VAL A 267 -26.82 20.45 -5.06
N GLY A 268 -26.13 21.10 -5.99
CA GLY A 268 -25.97 22.56 -6.01
C GLY A 268 -24.92 23.01 -5.01
N ASP A 269 -24.50 24.26 -5.13
CA ASP A 269 -23.49 24.83 -4.23
C ASP A 269 -24.09 25.03 -2.84
N ILE A 270 -23.89 24.05 -1.94
CA ILE A 270 -24.32 24.16 -0.56
C ILE A 270 -23.16 24.74 0.25
N SER A 271 -23.22 26.03 0.52
CA SER A 271 -22.33 26.70 1.45
C SER A 271 -22.98 26.77 2.84
N TRP A 272 -23.01 25.66 3.54
CA TRP A 272 -23.43 25.66 4.93
C TRP A 272 -22.33 26.27 5.79
N PHE A 273 -22.69 27.37 6.49
CA PHE A 273 -21.76 28.07 7.37
C PHE A 273 -20.44 28.44 6.66
N SER A 274 -20.53 28.98 5.43
CA SER A 274 -19.33 29.55 4.83
C SER A 274 -18.71 30.59 5.78
N PRO A 275 -17.42 30.52 6.12
CA PRO A 275 -16.37 29.70 5.48
C PRO A 275 -16.09 28.34 6.14
N VAL A 276 -16.98 27.81 6.98
CA VAL A 276 -16.70 26.60 7.78
C VAL A 276 -16.71 25.33 6.92
N ALA A 277 -17.69 25.19 6.03
CA ALA A 277 -17.76 24.06 5.13
C ALA A 277 -18.45 24.43 3.80
N TYR A 278 -17.90 23.96 2.70
CA TYR A 278 -18.47 24.07 1.36
C TYR A 278 -18.55 22.68 0.73
N ILE A 279 -19.77 22.18 0.53
CA ILE A 279 -20.02 20.88 -0.10
C ILE A 279 -20.10 21.09 -1.61
N SER A 280 -19.21 20.46 -2.36
CA SER A 280 -19.21 20.51 -3.82
C SER A 280 -20.12 19.45 -4.44
N HIS A 281 -20.03 18.21 -3.98
CA HIS A 281 -20.89 17.13 -4.46
C HIS A 281 -20.78 15.91 -3.52
N PHE A 282 -21.71 14.99 -3.68
CA PHE A 282 -21.56 13.64 -3.14
C PHE A 282 -20.97 12.73 -4.21
N LEU A 283 -20.14 11.79 -3.80
CA LEU A 283 -19.56 10.81 -4.70
C LEU A 283 -19.90 9.40 -4.23
N LEU A 284 -20.61 8.66 -5.08
CA LEU A 284 -20.91 7.25 -4.86
C LEU A 284 -20.06 6.41 -5.79
N ILE A 285 -19.30 5.45 -5.24
CA ILE A 285 -18.44 4.54 -6.00
C ILE A 285 -18.79 3.09 -5.67
N PRO A 286 -19.77 2.46 -6.33
CA PRO A 286 -19.88 1.01 -6.34
C PRO A 286 -18.58 0.37 -6.85
N HIS A 287 -18.16 -0.71 -6.19
CA HIS A 287 -16.90 -1.37 -6.53
C HIS A 287 -16.96 -2.89 -6.39
N VAL A 288 -16.13 -3.56 -7.17
CA VAL A 288 -15.87 -4.99 -7.09
C VAL A 288 -14.37 -5.21 -7.13
N ASP A 289 -13.84 -5.92 -6.14
CA ASP A 289 -12.45 -6.31 -6.05
C ASP A 289 -12.34 -7.83 -5.98
N TRP A 290 -11.56 -8.42 -6.86
CA TRP A 290 -11.20 -9.83 -6.82
C TRP A 290 -9.70 -9.99 -6.68
N THR A 291 -9.26 -10.88 -5.80
CA THR A 291 -7.84 -11.23 -5.67
C THR A 291 -7.70 -12.74 -5.75
N GLY A 292 -6.95 -13.20 -6.75
CA GLY A 292 -6.58 -14.59 -6.92
C GLY A 292 -5.11 -14.81 -6.52
N PHE A 293 -4.83 -15.97 -5.95
CA PHE A 293 -3.48 -16.32 -5.49
C PHE A 293 -3.26 -17.83 -5.48
N GLY A 294 -2.01 -18.23 -5.54
CA GLY A 294 -1.60 -19.62 -5.47
C GLY A 294 -1.29 -20.04 -4.03
N LEU A 295 -1.93 -21.08 -3.56
CA LEU A 295 -1.60 -21.73 -2.30
C LEU A 295 -0.90 -23.06 -2.57
N ALA A 296 0.16 -23.33 -1.85
CA ALA A 296 0.83 -24.63 -1.87
C ALA A 296 0.97 -25.18 -0.47
N ARG A 297 0.86 -26.50 -0.35
CA ARG A 297 1.00 -27.22 0.93
C ARG A 297 2.45 -27.14 1.43
N ASN A 298 3.41 -27.25 0.52
CA ASN A 298 4.84 -27.16 0.81
C ASN A 298 5.45 -26.05 -0.04
N GLY A 299 5.86 -24.96 0.60
CA GLY A 299 6.42 -23.81 -0.08
C GLY A 299 5.40 -22.76 -0.51
N LYS A 300 5.69 -22.00 -1.55
CA LYS A 300 4.84 -20.93 -2.06
C LYS A 300 4.21 -21.33 -3.39
N GLY A 301 2.89 -21.24 -3.49
CA GLY A 301 2.14 -21.57 -4.70
C GLY A 301 2.36 -20.54 -5.81
N THR A 302 2.57 -21.02 -7.02
CA THR A 302 2.86 -20.20 -8.22
C THR A 302 1.67 -20.06 -9.16
N ALA A 303 0.63 -20.88 -9.00
CA ALA A 303 -0.58 -20.86 -9.82
C ALA A 303 -1.81 -20.49 -8.98
N VAL A 304 -2.73 -19.73 -9.57
CA VAL A 304 -3.97 -19.33 -8.89
C VAL A 304 -4.85 -20.55 -8.63
N ASN A 305 -5.09 -20.86 -7.37
CA ASN A 305 -5.97 -21.94 -6.93
C ASN A 305 -6.94 -21.51 -5.81
N SER A 306 -6.85 -20.27 -5.36
CA SER A 306 -7.76 -19.70 -4.38
C SER A 306 -7.99 -18.21 -4.64
N SER A 307 -9.01 -17.64 -4.01
CA SER A 307 -9.33 -16.24 -4.20
C SER A 307 -10.14 -15.64 -3.05
N LEU A 308 -10.12 -14.31 -3.01
CA LEU A 308 -10.96 -13.46 -2.17
C LEU A 308 -11.74 -12.50 -3.05
N LEU A 309 -12.94 -12.14 -2.63
CA LEU A 309 -13.84 -11.22 -3.31
C LEU A 309 -14.35 -10.16 -2.32
N SER A 310 -14.41 -8.93 -2.77
CA SER A 310 -15.07 -7.83 -2.07
C SER A 310 -16.01 -7.12 -3.05
N VAL A 311 -17.25 -6.91 -2.63
CA VAL A 311 -18.26 -6.16 -3.39
C VAL A 311 -18.85 -5.12 -2.46
N GLY A 312 -18.85 -3.85 -2.87
CA GLY A 312 -19.31 -2.79 -1.97
C GLY A 312 -19.53 -1.46 -2.67
N ALA A 313 -19.64 -0.44 -1.85
CA ALA A 313 -19.73 0.94 -2.31
C ALA A 313 -19.10 1.88 -1.29
N ASP A 314 -18.48 2.94 -1.80
CA ASP A 314 -17.99 4.08 -1.05
C ASP A 314 -18.94 5.26 -1.31
N LEU A 315 -19.40 5.91 -0.24
CA LEU A 315 -20.17 7.15 -0.32
C LEU A 315 -19.40 8.24 0.41
N THR A 316 -18.94 9.24 -0.31
CA THR A 316 -18.20 10.36 0.24
C THR A 316 -18.90 11.69 -0.03
N VAL A 317 -18.65 12.66 0.83
CA VAL A 317 -18.98 14.07 0.67
C VAL A 317 -17.70 14.79 0.31
N GLU A 318 -17.70 15.42 -0.86
CA GLU A 318 -16.55 16.18 -1.33
C GLU A 318 -16.69 17.64 -0.90
N LEU A 319 -15.77 18.06 -0.05
CA LEU A 319 -15.72 19.39 0.53
C LEU A 319 -14.64 20.22 -0.16
N GLY A 320 -14.99 21.39 -0.67
CA GLY A 320 -14.02 22.34 -1.24
C GLY A 320 -13.23 23.10 -0.18
N ASN A 321 -13.78 23.25 1.03
CA ASN A 321 -13.09 23.73 2.22
C ASN A 321 -13.67 23.08 3.47
N LEU A 322 -12.89 23.03 4.52
CA LEU A 322 -13.30 22.59 5.87
C LEU A 322 -12.57 23.42 6.92
N LEU A 323 -13.32 23.97 7.92
CA LEU A 323 -12.77 24.72 9.06
C LEU A 323 -11.82 25.85 8.63
N TRP A 324 -12.25 26.69 7.67
CA TRP A 324 -11.47 27.79 7.07
C TRP A 324 -10.19 27.36 6.31
N ALA A 325 -9.88 26.07 6.26
CA ALA A 325 -8.77 25.55 5.47
C ALA A 325 -9.21 25.47 3.99
N PRO A 326 -8.49 26.09 3.05
CA PRO A 326 -8.87 26.08 1.63
C PRO A 326 -8.42 24.77 0.93
N PHE A 327 -8.36 23.68 1.66
CA PHE A 327 -7.94 22.38 1.11
C PHE A 327 -9.18 21.52 0.84
N PRO A 328 -9.28 20.96 -0.38
CA PRO A 328 -10.29 19.96 -0.66
C PRO A 328 -10.14 18.76 0.27
N CYS A 329 -11.23 18.30 0.81
CA CYS A 329 -11.24 17.06 1.59
C CYS A 329 -12.49 16.24 1.29
N SER A 330 -12.39 14.93 1.46
CA SER A 330 -13.52 14.02 1.37
C SER A 330 -13.71 13.25 2.67
N VAL A 331 -14.97 13.13 3.08
CA VAL A 331 -15.39 12.39 4.27
C VAL A 331 -16.53 11.48 3.90
N GLY A 332 -16.48 10.22 4.33
CA GLY A 332 -17.54 9.30 3.96
C GLY A 332 -17.47 7.95 4.65
N VAL A 333 -18.24 7.02 4.11
CA VAL A 333 -18.37 5.65 4.58
C VAL A 333 -18.11 4.69 3.45
N SER A 334 -17.33 3.65 3.72
CA SER A 334 -17.11 2.51 2.86
C SER A 334 -17.80 1.30 3.45
N ALA A 335 -18.58 0.58 2.64
CA ALA A 335 -19.22 -0.66 3.05
C ALA A 335 -18.94 -1.75 2.00
N SER A 336 -18.46 -2.91 2.45
CA SER A 336 -18.11 -4.01 1.57
C SER A 336 -18.61 -5.34 2.14
N TRP A 337 -19.15 -6.18 1.27
CA TRP A 337 -19.38 -7.59 1.52
C TRP A 337 -18.12 -8.38 1.11
N LEU A 338 -17.71 -9.31 1.96
CA LEU A 338 -16.49 -10.08 1.84
C LEU A 338 -16.79 -11.55 1.60
N GLY A 339 -16.09 -12.17 0.67
CA GLY A 339 -16.30 -13.56 0.31
C GLY A 339 -15.12 -14.16 -0.47
N GLY A 340 -15.40 -15.26 -1.14
CA GLY A 340 -14.43 -16.04 -1.91
C GLY A 340 -14.04 -17.34 -1.23
N PRO A 341 -13.45 -18.29 -1.98
CA PRO A 341 -13.11 -19.61 -1.46
C PRO A 341 -12.22 -19.61 -0.22
N TYR A 342 -11.32 -18.62 -0.10
CA TYR A 342 -10.38 -18.52 1.03
C TYR A 342 -10.96 -17.76 2.23
N PHE A 343 -12.11 -17.12 2.09
CA PHE A 343 -12.72 -16.34 3.17
C PHE A 343 -13.00 -17.18 4.42
N LYS A 344 -13.44 -18.43 4.23
CA LYS A 344 -13.71 -19.35 5.33
C LYS A 344 -12.47 -19.62 6.18
N THR A 345 -11.33 -19.80 5.54
CA THR A 345 -10.04 -19.99 6.26
C THR A 345 -9.65 -18.75 7.08
N ILE A 346 -9.87 -17.55 6.56
CA ILE A 346 -9.64 -16.31 7.31
C ILE A 346 -10.61 -16.22 8.50
N ALA A 347 -11.88 -16.54 8.29
CA ALA A 347 -12.90 -16.48 9.34
C ALA A 347 -12.61 -17.47 10.48
N GLU A 348 -12.17 -18.67 10.15
CA GLU A 348 -11.77 -19.70 11.14
C GLU A 348 -10.47 -19.33 11.89
N ALA A 349 -9.55 -18.62 11.23
CA ALA A 349 -8.29 -18.18 11.85
C ALA A 349 -8.48 -16.94 12.75
N SER A 350 -9.62 -16.27 12.71
CA SER A 350 -9.93 -15.10 13.54
C SER A 350 -10.54 -15.51 14.86
N GLU A 351 -10.03 -15.00 15.98
CA GLU A 351 -10.51 -15.36 17.36
C GLU A 351 -12.01 -15.12 17.56
N ASN A 352 -12.54 -14.03 16.97
CA ASN A 352 -13.94 -13.65 17.11
C ASN A 352 -14.80 -14.04 15.90
N GLY A 353 -14.25 -14.82 14.97
CA GLY A 353 -14.85 -15.08 13.68
C GLY A 353 -14.91 -13.82 12.80
N ARG A 354 -14.41 -13.88 11.58
CA ARG A 354 -14.47 -12.75 10.64
C ARG A 354 -15.87 -12.65 10.05
N LYS A 355 -16.53 -11.50 10.25
CA LYS A 355 -17.84 -11.25 9.64
C LYS A 355 -17.69 -11.04 8.12
N PRO A 356 -18.69 -11.46 7.31
CA PRO A 356 -18.65 -11.32 5.85
C PRO A 356 -18.93 -9.89 5.37
N TYR A 357 -18.75 -8.91 6.20
CA TYR A 357 -18.88 -7.50 5.84
C TYR A 357 -17.83 -6.65 6.56
N SER A 358 -17.51 -5.54 5.94
CA SER A 358 -16.63 -4.50 6.49
C SER A 358 -17.29 -3.14 6.29
N ILE A 359 -17.29 -2.33 7.34
CA ILE A 359 -17.74 -0.94 7.29
C ILE A 359 -16.60 -0.09 7.86
N GLY A 360 -16.23 0.95 7.14
CA GLY A 360 -15.15 1.85 7.52
C GLY A 360 -15.48 3.31 7.22
N LEU A 361 -14.80 4.20 7.90
CA LEU A 361 -14.81 5.63 7.57
C LEU A 361 -13.74 5.90 6.50
N VAL A 362 -14.08 6.74 5.55
CA VAL A 362 -13.17 7.26 4.53
C VAL A 362 -12.90 8.73 4.84
N PHE A 363 -11.65 9.08 4.92
CA PHE A 363 -11.21 10.46 5.05
C PHE A 363 -10.02 10.69 4.13
N SER A 364 -10.08 11.72 3.31
CA SER A 364 -8.96 12.17 2.48
C SER A 364 -8.83 13.69 2.58
N LEU A 365 -7.61 14.15 2.65
CA LEU A 365 -7.28 15.58 2.65
C LEU A 365 -6.23 15.79 1.56
N ASP A 366 -6.54 16.62 0.57
CA ASP A 366 -5.62 17.05 -0.47
C ASP A 366 -4.89 18.32 0.00
N ILE A 367 -3.61 18.18 0.36
CA ILE A 367 -2.75 19.28 0.83
C ILE A 367 -1.75 19.67 -0.26
#